data_05a6cbbe84e2b794ce31b3f155611bfa
#
_entry.id   05a6cbbe84e2b794ce31b3f155611bfa
#
_cell.length_a   1.000
_cell.length_b   1.000
_cell.length_c   1.000
_cell.angle_alpha   90.00
_cell.angle_beta   90.00
_cell.angle_gamma   90.00
#
_symmetry.space_group_name_H-M   'P 1'
#
loop_
_entity.id
_entity.type
_entity.pdbx_description
1 polymer ?
#
loop_
_entity_poly.entity_id
_entity_poly.type
_entity_poly.pdbx_seq_one_letter_code
_entity_poly.pdbx_strand_id
1 'polypeptide(L)'
;MNDHLIFMVNIRSVPPGTSQEYHKILKTLISSCSHQFKSHLLSPYSITIGHEFLGIPSNLKSAIDSLLYFEETSLDWSVPFKISYIIRHGKISSKLSKKTSIHLRGEGISEARKELLSKKSTDPRIFFQIKPESLSEQLNRLFMVLDSITSRWNPKDFPLISDMLQNENNEEVAVKHRKNRSQIWKRRKSLLISEYKALKQIISGII
;
A
#
# COMPACT_ATOMS: atom_id res chain seq x y z
N MET A 1 20.07 -20.31 4.85
CA MET A 1 19.25 -19.30 4.13
C MET A 1 18.04 -19.00 5.00
N ASN A 2 17.88 -17.76 5.40
CA ASN A 2 16.78 -17.37 6.30
C ASN A 2 15.56 -16.92 5.47
N ASP A 3 14.38 -17.37 5.90
CA ASP A 3 13.10 -16.84 5.39
C ASP A 3 12.92 -15.39 5.87
N HIS A 4 12.60 -14.51 4.95
CA HIS A 4 12.33 -13.11 5.23
C HIS A 4 10.95 -12.72 4.70
N LEU A 5 10.36 -11.70 5.28
CA LEU A 5 9.14 -11.11 4.76
C LEU A 5 9.51 -10.18 3.60
N ILE A 6 9.10 -10.55 2.41
CA ILE A 6 9.33 -9.82 1.16
C ILE A 6 8.10 -8.97 0.87
N PHE A 7 8.29 -7.67 0.73
CA PHE A 7 7.28 -6.72 0.32
C PHE A 7 7.62 -6.22 -1.08
N MET A 8 6.88 -6.66 -2.06
CA MET A 8 7.10 -6.29 -3.46
C MET A 8 5.85 -5.63 -4.05
N VAL A 9 6.07 -4.65 -4.90
CA VAL A 9 5.02 -3.81 -5.44
C VAL A 9 5.24 -3.57 -6.93
N ASN A 10 4.14 -3.51 -7.67
CA ASN A 10 4.15 -3.06 -9.05
C ASN A 10 3.00 -2.07 -9.31
N ILE A 11 3.27 -1.04 -10.11
CA ILE A 11 2.25 -0.08 -10.55
C ILE A 11 1.61 -0.59 -11.83
N ARG A 12 0.28 -0.78 -11.80
CA ARG A 12 -0.45 -1.43 -12.91
C ARG A 12 -0.76 -0.54 -14.10
N SER A 13 -0.83 0.76 -13.94
CA SER A 13 -1.18 1.64 -15.06
C SER A 13 -0.59 3.03 -14.85
N VAL A 14 0.38 3.36 -15.67
CA VAL A 14 0.91 4.72 -15.80
C VAL A 14 0.33 5.28 -17.09
N PRO A 15 -0.35 6.42 -17.10
CA PRO A 15 -0.85 7.02 -18.34
C PRO A 15 0.28 7.30 -19.33
N PRO A 16 0.08 7.07 -20.63
CA PRO A 16 1.06 7.39 -21.65
C PRO A 16 1.45 8.87 -21.62
N GLY A 17 2.75 9.17 -21.81
CA GLY A 17 3.25 10.56 -21.89
C GLY A 17 3.61 11.23 -20.57
N THR A 18 3.37 10.58 -19.43
CA THR A 18 3.58 11.17 -18.08
C THR A 18 4.68 10.48 -17.28
N SER A 19 5.47 9.67 -17.91
CA SER A 19 6.45 8.74 -17.31
C SER A 19 7.46 9.40 -16.34
N GLN A 20 7.98 10.58 -16.64
CA GLN A 20 9.00 11.24 -15.79
C GLN A 20 8.40 11.81 -14.49
N GLU A 21 7.23 12.44 -14.56
CA GLU A 21 6.55 13.01 -13.40
C GLU A 21 6.11 11.90 -12.43
N TYR A 22 5.51 10.83 -12.95
CA TYR A 22 5.14 9.66 -12.15
C TYR A 22 6.33 8.99 -11.51
N HIS A 23 7.43 8.87 -12.21
CA HIS A 23 8.67 8.31 -11.65
C HIS A 23 9.18 9.15 -10.47
N LYS A 24 9.12 10.48 -10.58
CA LYS A 24 9.48 11.40 -9.50
C LYS A 24 8.55 11.25 -8.29
N ILE A 25 7.24 11.22 -8.52
CA ILE A 25 6.24 11.01 -7.46
C ILE A 25 6.47 9.66 -6.77
N LEU A 26 6.62 8.59 -7.54
CA LEU A 26 6.89 7.26 -7.03
C LEU A 26 8.16 7.22 -6.18
N LYS A 27 9.25 7.80 -6.67
CA LYS A 27 10.53 7.87 -5.95
C LYS A 27 10.37 8.62 -4.63
N THR A 28 9.62 9.71 -4.60
CA THR A 28 9.36 10.47 -3.39
C THR A 28 8.49 9.67 -2.41
N LEU A 29 7.44 9.01 -2.87
CA LEU A 29 6.58 8.15 -2.06
C LEU A 29 7.36 7.00 -1.40
N ILE A 30 8.20 6.32 -2.18
CA ILE A 30 9.05 5.22 -1.70
C ILE A 30 10.07 5.74 -0.67
N SER A 31 10.70 6.88 -0.93
CA SER A 31 11.66 7.51 -0.02
C SER A 31 11.00 7.93 1.30
N SER A 32 9.82 8.53 1.24
CA SER A 32 9.04 8.94 2.42
C SER A 32 8.65 7.74 3.28
N CYS A 33 8.13 6.68 2.67
CA CYS A 33 7.80 5.44 3.39
C CYS A 33 9.05 4.80 4.02
N SER A 34 10.14 4.70 3.26
CA SER A 34 11.41 4.15 3.77
C SER A 34 11.98 4.97 4.93
N HIS A 35 11.82 6.27 4.91
CA HIS A 35 12.23 7.16 6.01
C HIS A 35 11.32 6.99 7.23
N GLN A 36 10.01 6.99 7.03
CA GLN A 36 9.00 6.82 8.10
C GLN A 36 9.19 5.51 8.86
N PHE A 37 9.47 4.41 8.15
CA PHE A 37 9.62 3.07 8.74
C PHE A 37 11.06 2.59 8.86
N LYS A 38 12.05 3.49 8.82
CA LYS A 38 13.50 3.16 8.77
C LYS A 38 13.93 2.15 9.83
N SER A 39 13.47 2.27 11.06
CA SER A 39 13.80 1.35 12.17
C SER A 39 13.15 -0.03 12.02
N HIS A 40 12.08 -0.12 11.24
CA HIS A 40 11.27 -1.32 11.03
C HIS A 40 11.53 -1.99 9.66
N LEU A 41 12.57 -1.60 8.95
CA LEU A 41 13.00 -2.20 7.70
C LEU A 41 14.35 -2.86 7.85
N LEU A 42 14.48 -4.13 7.43
CA LEU A 42 15.76 -4.83 7.28
C LEU A 42 16.50 -4.33 6.04
N SER A 43 15.77 -4.02 4.97
CA SER A 43 16.24 -3.30 3.80
C SER A 43 15.17 -2.33 3.32
N PRO A 44 15.53 -1.06 2.98
CA PRO A 44 14.57 -0.03 2.62
C PRO A 44 13.90 -0.34 1.29
N TYR A 45 12.71 0.25 1.08
CA TYR A 45 12.05 0.19 -0.22
C TYR A 45 12.90 0.86 -1.29
N SER A 46 13.13 0.17 -2.39
CA SER A 46 13.95 0.66 -3.51
C SER A 46 13.35 0.23 -4.84
N ILE A 47 13.33 1.12 -5.83
CA ILE A 47 12.92 0.79 -7.19
C ILE A 47 13.91 -0.22 -7.76
N THR A 48 13.41 -1.32 -8.31
CA THR A 48 14.22 -2.42 -8.86
C THR A 48 14.22 -2.42 -10.38
N ILE A 49 13.04 -2.56 -11.00
CA ILE A 49 12.89 -2.60 -12.47
C ILE A 49 11.64 -1.80 -12.85
N GLY A 50 11.78 -0.80 -13.70
CA GLY A 50 10.65 -0.01 -14.20
C GLY A 50 9.82 0.63 -13.08
N HIS A 51 8.62 0.14 -12.87
CA HIS A 51 7.68 0.60 -11.84
C HIS A 51 7.53 -0.39 -10.67
N GLU A 52 8.45 -1.34 -10.56
CA GLU A 52 8.53 -2.28 -9.44
C GLU A 52 9.41 -1.70 -8.33
N PHE A 53 9.00 -1.89 -7.09
CA PHE A 53 9.86 -1.66 -5.94
C PHE A 53 9.75 -2.79 -4.92
N LEU A 54 10.81 -2.94 -4.15
CA LEU A 54 11.01 -4.02 -3.19
C LEU A 54 11.56 -3.45 -1.89
N GLY A 55 11.09 -3.98 -0.76
CA GLY A 55 11.64 -3.75 0.57
C GLY A 55 11.52 -4.99 1.44
N ILE A 56 12.28 -5.02 2.53
CA ILE A 56 12.26 -6.14 3.49
C ILE A 56 11.85 -5.58 4.85
N PRO A 57 10.56 -5.63 5.20
CA PRO A 57 10.06 -5.29 6.53
C PRO A 57 10.62 -6.24 7.58
N SER A 58 10.79 -5.78 8.81
CA SER A 58 11.28 -6.60 9.93
C SER A 58 10.23 -7.61 10.43
N ASN A 59 8.95 -7.29 10.26
CA ASN A 59 7.82 -8.11 10.68
C ASN A 59 6.55 -7.76 9.90
N LEU A 60 5.48 -8.52 10.13
CA LEU A 60 4.20 -8.36 9.43
C LEU A 60 3.55 -7.00 9.72
N LYS A 61 3.62 -6.54 10.97
CA LYS A 61 3.07 -5.22 11.35
C LYS A 61 3.71 -4.12 10.51
N SER A 62 5.02 -4.07 10.41
CA SER A 62 5.71 -3.06 9.60
C SER A 62 5.42 -3.16 8.10
N ALA A 63 5.16 -4.37 7.60
CA ALA A 63 4.71 -4.55 6.22
C ALA A 63 3.32 -3.95 5.98
N ILE A 64 2.37 -4.23 6.87
CA ILE A 64 0.99 -3.73 6.76
C ILE A 64 0.93 -2.21 6.99
N ASP A 65 1.65 -1.69 7.97
CA ASP A 65 1.74 -0.25 8.21
C ASP A 65 2.31 0.48 6.98
N SER A 66 3.34 -0.09 6.34
CA SER A 66 3.89 0.45 5.09
C SER A 66 2.90 0.40 3.94
N LEU A 67 2.13 -0.70 3.80
CA LEU A 67 1.10 -0.82 2.78
C LEU A 67 0.03 0.25 2.94
N LEU A 68 -0.50 0.41 4.15
CA LEU A 68 -1.52 1.42 4.46
C LEU A 68 -0.98 2.83 4.25
N TYR A 69 0.29 3.08 4.60
CA TYR A 69 0.97 4.35 4.32
C TYR A 69 1.03 4.63 2.81
N PHE A 70 1.41 3.66 1.98
CA PHE A 70 1.42 3.82 0.53
C PHE A 70 0.03 4.13 -0.02
N GLU A 71 -1.00 3.41 0.41
CA GLU A 71 -2.38 3.64 -0.03
C GLU A 71 -2.87 5.04 0.37
N GLU A 72 -2.71 5.45 1.63
CA GLU A 72 -3.22 6.73 2.14
C GLU A 72 -2.42 7.93 1.61
N THR A 73 -1.09 7.84 1.53
CA THR A 73 -0.26 8.91 0.94
C THR A 73 -0.54 9.09 -0.56
N SER A 74 -0.90 8.00 -1.25
CA SER A 74 -1.31 8.09 -2.66
C SER A 74 -2.59 8.90 -2.85
N LEU A 75 -3.50 8.91 -1.87
CA LEU A 75 -4.68 9.79 -1.88
C LEU A 75 -4.29 11.27 -1.70
N ASP A 76 -3.40 11.57 -0.76
CA ASP A 76 -2.91 12.95 -0.52
C ASP A 76 -2.33 13.58 -1.78
N TRP A 77 -1.61 12.79 -2.55
CA TRP A 77 -0.95 13.25 -3.77
C TRP A 77 -1.81 13.12 -5.02
N SER A 78 -3.06 12.68 -4.86
CA SER A 78 -4.01 12.46 -5.95
C SER A 78 -3.43 11.61 -7.08
N VAL A 79 -2.68 10.58 -6.71
CA VAL A 79 -1.94 9.74 -7.65
C VAL A 79 -2.91 8.82 -8.39
N PRO A 80 -3.02 8.91 -9.73
CA PRO A 80 -4.04 8.20 -10.49
C PRO A 80 -3.64 6.79 -10.89
N PHE A 81 -2.64 6.18 -10.24
CA PHE A 81 -2.22 4.81 -10.55
C PHE A 81 -2.66 3.80 -9.49
N LYS A 82 -2.99 2.60 -9.95
CA LYS A 82 -3.28 1.47 -9.06
C LYS A 82 -1.99 0.73 -8.72
N ILE A 83 -1.78 0.53 -7.43
CA ILE A 83 -0.64 -0.18 -6.87
C ILE A 83 -1.07 -1.62 -6.57
N SER A 84 -0.27 -2.60 -6.98
CA SER A 84 -0.44 -4.00 -6.61
C SER A 84 0.68 -4.45 -5.70
N TYR A 85 0.31 -5.18 -4.66
CA TYR A 85 1.20 -5.61 -3.59
C TYR A 85 1.24 -7.12 -3.48
N ILE A 86 2.42 -7.64 -3.20
CA ILE A 86 2.60 -8.99 -2.69
C ILE A 86 3.48 -8.93 -1.43
N ILE A 87 2.97 -9.51 -0.35
CA ILE A 87 3.69 -9.67 0.91
C ILE A 87 3.80 -11.16 1.18
N ARG A 88 5.03 -11.68 1.15
CA ARG A 88 5.24 -13.11 1.29
C ARG A 88 6.48 -13.46 2.11
N HIS A 89 6.47 -14.61 2.76
CA HIS A 89 7.68 -15.22 3.25
C HIS A 89 8.45 -15.87 2.09
N GLY A 90 9.78 -15.71 2.09
CA GLY A 90 10.60 -16.30 1.06
C GLY A 90 12.09 -16.21 1.35
N LYS A 91 12.86 -17.11 0.72
CA LYS A 91 14.31 -17.18 0.88
C LYS A 91 15.01 -16.07 0.12
N ILE A 92 15.92 -15.37 0.81
CA ILE A 92 16.83 -14.38 0.24
C ILE A 92 18.24 -14.93 0.32
N SER A 93 18.93 -14.99 -0.81
CA SER A 93 20.30 -15.53 -0.92
C SER A 93 21.36 -14.46 -0.77
N SER A 94 21.05 -13.20 -1.10
CA SER A 94 21.98 -12.09 -0.95
C SER A 94 21.97 -11.54 0.48
N LYS A 95 23.05 -10.84 0.86
CA LYS A 95 23.12 -10.12 2.14
C LYS A 95 22.14 -8.93 2.12
N LEU A 96 21.38 -8.78 3.20
CA LEU A 96 20.51 -7.63 3.40
C LEU A 96 21.33 -6.35 3.59
N SER A 97 20.84 -5.24 3.06
CA SER A 97 21.50 -3.95 3.14
C SER A 97 20.56 -2.89 3.73
N LYS A 98 21.03 -2.15 4.72
CA LYS A 98 20.31 -0.98 5.27
C LYS A 98 20.28 0.23 4.33
N LYS A 99 20.98 0.16 3.20
CA LYS A 99 21.08 1.27 2.24
C LYS A 99 20.12 1.13 1.05
N THR A 100 19.90 -0.11 0.58
CA THR A 100 19.10 -0.36 -0.63
C THR A 100 18.67 -1.82 -0.74
N SER A 101 17.56 -2.06 -1.43
CA SER A 101 17.07 -3.39 -1.81
C SER A 101 17.33 -3.76 -3.29
N ILE A 102 17.94 -2.87 -4.08
CA ILE A 102 18.12 -3.05 -5.53
C ILE A 102 18.87 -4.35 -5.90
N HIS A 103 19.85 -4.73 -5.09
CA HIS A 103 20.70 -5.89 -5.37
C HIS A 103 20.25 -7.18 -4.67
N LEU A 104 19.09 -7.16 -4.03
CA LEU A 104 18.57 -8.35 -3.36
C LEU A 104 18.21 -9.43 -4.39
N ARG A 105 18.61 -10.66 -4.09
CA ARG A 105 18.37 -11.85 -4.91
C ARG A 105 17.94 -13.02 -4.01
N GLY A 106 17.21 -13.95 -4.60
CA GLY A 106 16.76 -15.16 -3.94
C GLY A 106 15.51 -15.72 -4.60
N GLU A 107 15.25 -16.98 -4.34
CA GLU A 107 14.07 -17.70 -4.84
C GLU A 107 12.78 -16.96 -4.48
N GLY A 108 12.64 -16.53 -3.21
CA GLY A 108 11.44 -15.83 -2.76
C GLY A 108 11.19 -14.51 -3.50
N ILE A 109 12.24 -13.77 -3.91
CA ILE A 109 12.10 -12.54 -4.71
C ILE A 109 11.64 -12.88 -6.13
N SER A 110 12.22 -13.93 -6.74
CA SER A 110 11.85 -14.38 -8.08
C SER A 110 10.40 -14.84 -8.13
N GLU A 111 9.96 -15.59 -7.13
CA GLU A 111 8.57 -16.06 -6.99
C GLU A 111 7.60 -14.89 -6.76
N ALA A 112 7.93 -13.95 -5.87
CA ALA A 112 7.13 -12.75 -5.65
C ALA A 112 6.92 -11.96 -6.94
N ARG A 113 7.99 -11.77 -7.71
CA ARG A 113 7.94 -11.08 -9.00
C ARG A 113 7.09 -11.82 -10.02
N LYS A 114 7.29 -13.15 -10.17
CA LYS A 114 6.51 -13.99 -11.08
C LYS A 114 5.02 -13.89 -10.77
N GLU A 115 4.65 -13.99 -9.50
CA GLU A 115 3.26 -13.92 -9.06
C GLU A 115 2.67 -12.51 -9.30
N LEU A 116 3.42 -11.46 -8.98
CA LEU A 116 2.97 -10.08 -9.17
C LEU A 116 2.74 -9.76 -10.65
N LEU A 117 3.59 -10.26 -11.56
CA LEU A 117 3.48 -10.08 -13.00
C LEU A 117 2.39 -10.95 -13.64
N SER A 118 2.09 -12.11 -13.07
CA SER A 118 1.04 -13.02 -13.58
C SER A 118 -0.37 -12.55 -13.27
N LYS A 119 -0.55 -11.62 -12.34
CA LYS A 119 -1.87 -11.12 -11.91
C LYS A 119 -2.59 -10.37 -13.03
N LYS A 120 -3.85 -10.75 -13.25
CA LYS A 120 -4.78 -10.08 -14.17
C LYS A 120 -5.41 -8.85 -13.48
N SER A 121 -6.06 -8.01 -14.26
CA SER A 121 -6.77 -6.82 -13.74
C SER A 121 -7.93 -7.18 -12.79
N THR A 122 -8.47 -8.38 -12.90
CA THR A 122 -9.55 -8.93 -12.06
C THR A 122 -9.05 -9.52 -10.74
N ASP A 123 -7.75 -9.80 -10.63
CA ASP A 123 -7.19 -10.40 -9.42
C ASP A 123 -7.03 -9.35 -8.30
N PRO A 124 -7.11 -9.79 -7.03
CA PRO A 124 -6.88 -8.90 -5.90
C PRO A 124 -5.55 -8.14 -6.02
N ARG A 125 -5.58 -6.82 -5.79
CA ARG A 125 -4.39 -5.97 -5.85
C ARG A 125 -3.41 -6.28 -4.72
N ILE A 126 -3.93 -6.67 -3.57
CA ILE A 126 -3.19 -6.88 -2.33
C ILE A 126 -3.24 -8.38 -2.04
N PHE A 127 -2.09 -9.00 -1.91
CA PHE A 127 -1.99 -10.43 -1.71
C PHE A 127 -0.93 -10.79 -0.68
N PHE A 128 -1.32 -11.64 0.27
CA PHE A 128 -0.47 -12.16 1.32
C PHE A 128 -0.23 -13.66 1.10
N GLN A 129 1.03 -14.07 1.22
CA GLN A 129 1.46 -15.46 1.23
C GLN A 129 2.47 -15.65 2.37
N ILE A 130 1.95 -15.70 3.58
CA ILE A 130 2.72 -15.72 4.83
C ILE A 130 2.38 -16.96 5.66
N LYS A 131 3.14 -17.19 6.73
CA LYS A 131 2.85 -18.25 7.70
C LYS A 131 2.36 -17.61 9.02
N PRO A 132 1.39 -18.25 9.70
CA PRO A 132 0.65 -19.44 9.27
C PRO A 132 -0.32 -19.14 8.11
N GLU A 133 -0.68 -20.16 7.33
CA GLU A 133 -1.55 -20.02 6.15
C GLU A 133 -2.91 -19.45 6.50
N SER A 134 -3.47 -19.82 7.66
CA SER A 134 -4.74 -19.27 8.17
C SER A 134 -4.72 -17.76 8.33
N LEU A 135 -3.60 -17.17 8.77
CA LEU A 135 -3.42 -15.72 8.86
C LEU A 135 -3.32 -15.09 7.47
N SER A 136 -2.65 -15.77 6.54
CA SER A 136 -2.57 -15.35 5.12
C SER A 136 -3.97 -15.24 4.51
N GLU A 137 -4.79 -16.28 4.68
CA GLU A 137 -6.17 -16.28 4.19
C GLU A 137 -7.02 -15.18 4.84
N GLN A 138 -6.91 -15.01 6.15
CA GLN A 138 -7.66 -13.99 6.87
C GLN A 138 -7.32 -12.59 6.37
N LEU A 139 -6.02 -12.27 6.21
CA LEU A 139 -5.58 -10.98 5.68
C LEU A 139 -6.04 -10.79 4.22
N ASN A 140 -5.94 -11.82 3.38
CA ASN A 140 -6.41 -11.74 2.01
C ASN A 140 -7.90 -11.39 1.92
N ARG A 141 -8.74 -11.96 2.79
CA ARG A 141 -10.19 -11.64 2.86
C ARG A 141 -10.42 -10.20 3.34
N LEU A 142 -9.72 -9.76 4.39
CA LEU A 142 -9.87 -8.40 4.92
C LEU A 142 -9.42 -7.35 3.91
N PHE A 143 -8.26 -7.56 3.26
CA PHE A 143 -7.78 -6.63 2.25
C PHE A 143 -8.59 -6.66 0.95
N MET A 144 -9.24 -7.77 0.61
CA MET A 144 -10.22 -7.82 -0.47
C MET A 144 -11.42 -6.90 -0.17
N VAL A 145 -11.94 -6.92 1.05
CA VAL A 145 -13.03 -6.00 1.47
C VAL A 145 -12.54 -4.55 1.47
N LEU A 146 -11.35 -4.28 2.00
CA LEU A 146 -10.76 -2.95 2.00
C LEU A 146 -10.58 -2.43 0.56
N ASP A 147 -10.07 -3.25 -0.35
CA ASP A 147 -9.90 -2.91 -1.76
C ASP A 147 -11.25 -2.65 -2.46
N SER A 148 -12.30 -3.38 -2.09
CA SER A 148 -13.65 -3.13 -2.61
C SER A 148 -14.19 -1.75 -2.22
N ILE A 149 -13.79 -1.22 -1.07
CA ILE A 149 -14.12 0.15 -0.63
C ILE A 149 -13.29 1.16 -1.43
N THR A 150 -11.97 1.04 -1.41
CA THR A 150 -11.05 2.02 -2.00
C THR A 150 -11.15 2.09 -3.52
N SER A 151 -11.50 0.99 -4.19
CA SER A 151 -11.68 0.94 -5.65
C SER A 151 -12.87 1.77 -6.15
N ARG A 152 -13.81 2.13 -5.26
CA ARG A 152 -14.96 3.00 -5.56
C ARG A 152 -14.64 4.49 -5.39
N TRP A 153 -13.50 4.82 -4.82
CA TRP A 153 -13.11 6.20 -4.60
C TRP A 153 -12.68 6.85 -5.92
N ASN A 154 -13.35 7.96 -6.23
CA ASN A 154 -13.01 8.72 -7.44
C ASN A 154 -11.78 9.59 -7.16
N PRO A 155 -10.80 9.67 -8.08
CA PRO A 155 -9.62 10.55 -7.91
C PRO A 155 -9.96 12.01 -7.60
N LYS A 156 -11.09 12.52 -8.09
CA LYS A 156 -11.57 13.88 -7.77
C LYS A 156 -11.91 14.06 -6.28
N ASP A 157 -12.20 12.97 -5.57
CA ASP A 157 -12.54 12.99 -4.14
C ASP A 157 -11.32 12.71 -3.25
N PHE A 158 -10.16 12.37 -3.78
CA PHE A 158 -8.99 11.97 -3.00
C PHE A 158 -8.59 12.98 -1.92
N PRO A 159 -8.50 14.30 -2.19
CA PRO A 159 -8.19 15.28 -1.15
C PRO A 159 -9.23 15.31 -0.02
N LEU A 160 -10.51 15.16 -0.37
CA LEU A 160 -11.60 15.10 0.60
C LEU A 160 -11.55 13.80 1.42
N ILE A 161 -11.27 12.67 0.78
CA ILE A 161 -11.14 11.37 1.44
C ILE A 161 -9.97 11.38 2.41
N SER A 162 -8.81 11.88 1.99
CA SER A 162 -7.64 12.00 2.84
C SER A 162 -7.94 12.81 4.11
N ASP A 163 -8.55 13.99 3.96
CA ASP A 163 -8.94 14.81 5.10
C ASP A 163 -9.95 14.09 6.01
N MET A 164 -10.90 13.37 5.45
CA MET A 164 -11.87 12.59 6.23
C MET A 164 -11.20 11.41 6.98
N LEU A 165 -10.15 10.83 6.45
CA LEU A 165 -9.41 9.76 7.13
C LEU A 165 -8.62 10.30 8.32
N GLN A 166 -8.07 11.52 8.21
CA GLN A 166 -7.25 12.16 9.23
C GLN A 166 -8.06 12.91 10.29
N ASN A 167 -9.22 13.47 9.91
CA ASN A 167 -10.04 14.31 10.78
C ASN A 167 -11.48 13.80 10.86
N GLU A 168 -11.96 13.53 12.07
CA GLU A 168 -13.33 13.07 12.33
C GLU A 168 -14.34 14.22 12.46
N ASN A 169 -13.87 15.45 12.66
CA ASN A 169 -14.73 16.62 12.78
C ASN A 169 -15.29 17.03 11.41
N ASN A 170 -16.58 16.78 11.21
CA ASN A 170 -17.25 17.12 9.96
C ASN A 170 -17.31 18.63 9.68
N GLU A 171 -17.32 19.47 10.69
CA GLU A 171 -17.34 20.94 10.53
C GLU A 171 -16.02 21.45 9.97
N GLU A 172 -14.90 21.02 10.55
CA GLU A 172 -13.57 21.40 10.11
C GLU A 172 -13.30 20.94 8.66
N VAL A 173 -13.65 19.70 8.34
CA VAL A 173 -13.55 19.18 6.96
C VAL A 173 -14.46 19.97 6.02
N ALA A 174 -15.65 20.37 6.46
CA ALA A 174 -16.59 21.15 5.66
C ALA A 174 -16.01 22.53 5.29
N VAL A 175 -15.47 23.24 6.26
CA VAL A 175 -14.81 24.53 6.05
C VAL A 175 -13.68 24.40 5.03
N LYS A 176 -12.80 23.44 5.19
CA LYS A 176 -11.65 23.21 4.29
C LYS A 176 -12.08 22.97 2.84
N HIS A 177 -13.16 22.22 2.65
CA HIS A 177 -13.67 21.84 1.31
C HIS A 177 -14.80 22.72 0.78
N ARG A 178 -15.10 23.86 1.44
CA ARG A 178 -16.18 24.79 1.05
C ARG A 178 -17.53 24.07 0.91
N LYS A 179 -17.83 23.21 1.87
CA LYS A 179 -19.06 22.41 1.98
C LYS A 179 -19.75 22.69 3.31
N ASN A 180 -20.94 22.17 3.52
CA ASN A 180 -21.58 22.17 4.82
C ASN A 180 -21.40 20.82 5.54
N ARG A 181 -21.58 20.84 6.87
CA ARG A 181 -21.44 19.66 7.74
C ARG A 181 -22.29 18.47 7.28
N SER A 182 -23.52 18.72 6.84
CA SER A 182 -24.44 17.69 6.36
C SER A 182 -23.94 17.01 5.07
N GLN A 183 -23.34 17.78 4.15
CA GLN A 183 -22.72 17.24 2.94
C GLN A 183 -21.54 16.34 3.28
N ILE A 184 -20.68 16.76 4.22
CA ILE A 184 -19.55 15.95 4.67
C ILE A 184 -20.04 14.63 5.31
N TRP A 185 -21.01 14.70 6.19
CA TRP A 185 -21.61 13.51 6.80
C TRP A 185 -22.15 12.53 5.76
N LYS A 186 -22.91 13.01 4.77
CA LYS A 186 -23.42 12.19 3.65
C LYS A 186 -22.28 11.57 2.83
N ARG A 187 -21.21 12.35 2.56
CA ARG A 187 -20.06 11.83 1.82
C ARG A 187 -19.29 10.78 2.59
N ARG A 188 -19.06 10.94 3.90
CA ARG A 188 -18.46 9.88 4.74
C ARG A 188 -19.23 8.56 4.62
N LYS A 189 -20.54 8.62 4.69
CA LYS A 189 -21.43 7.45 4.52
C LYS A 189 -21.27 6.81 3.13
N SER A 190 -21.38 7.62 2.08
CA SER A 190 -21.30 7.09 0.70
C SER A 190 -19.92 6.57 0.31
N LEU A 191 -18.86 7.10 0.91
CA LEU A 191 -17.47 6.69 0.69
C LEU A 191 -17.01 5.57 1.64
N LEU A 192 -17.87 5.13 2.57
CA LEU A 192 -17.58 4.06 3.55
C LEU A 192 -16.33 4.36 4.40
N ILE A 193 -16.16 5.63 4.81
CA ILE A 193 -14.96 6.05 5.58
C ILE A 193 -14.90 5.36 6.95
N SER A 194 -16.05 5.20 7.63
CA SER A 194 -16.12 4.52 8.92
C SER A 194 -15.80 3.03 8.80
N GLU A 195 -16.31 2.39 7.74
CA GLU A 195 -16.07 0.98 7.43
C GLU A 195 -14.60 0.73 7.10
N TYR A 196 -13.98 1.62 6.32
CA TYR A 196 -12.53 1.59 6.05
C TYR A 196 -11.71 1.67 7.34
N LYS A 197 -12.03 2.63 8.25
CA LYS A 197 -11.36 2.79 9.53
C LYS A 197 -11.55 1.55 10.42
N ALA A 198 -12.76 1.00 10.48
CA ALA A 198 -13.05 -0.22 11.24
C ALA A 198 -12.24 -1.42 10.75
N LEU A 199 -12.13 -1.60 9.43
CA LEU A 199 -11.28 -2.65 8.84
C LEU A 199 -9.80 -2.46 9.20
N LYS A 200 -9.28 -1.24 9.15
CA LYS A 200 -7.91 -0.95 9.61
C LYS A 200 -7.69 -1.35 11.06
N GLN A 201 -8.64 -1.06 11.94
CA GLN A 201 -8.56 -1.44 13.36
C GLN A 201 -8.58 -2.96 13.53
N ILE A 202 -9.44 -3.67 12.81
CA ILE A 202 -9.49 -5.14 12.82
C ILE A 202 -8.15 -5.72 12.34
N ILE A 203 -7.62 -5.23 11.23
CA ILE A 203 -6.32 -5.65 10.70
C ILE A 203 -5.21 -5.42 11.74
N SER A 204 -5.18 -4.24 12.37
CA SER A 204 -4.18 -3.92 13.40
C SER A 204 -4.32 -4.78 14.67
N GLY A 205 -5.50 -5.29 14.98
CA GLY A 205 -5.73 -6.17 16.12
C GLY A 205 -5.37 -7.65 15.89
N ILE A 206 -5.10 -8.03 14.64
CA ILE A 206 -4.75 -9.41 14.24
C ILE A 206 -3.23 -9.62 14.20
N ILE A 207 -2.43 -8.54 14.13
CA ILE A 207 -0.99 -8.53 13.87
C ILE A 207 -0.15 -8.03 15.05
#